data_68c931e94d6306e84be2a891bff5d815
#
_entry.id   68c931e94d6306e84be2a891bff5d815
#
_cell.length_a   1.000
_cell.length_b   1.000
_cell.length_c   1.000
_cell.angle_alpha   90.00
_cell.angle_beta   90.00
_cell.angle_gamma   90.00
#
_symmetry.space_group_name_H-M   'P 1'
#
loop_
_entity.id
_entity.type
_entity.pdbx_description
1 polymer ?
#
loop_
_entity_poly.entity_id
_entity_poly.type
_entity_poly.pdbx_seq_one_letter_code
_entity_poly.pdbx_strand_id
1 'polypeptide(L)'
;MEKSKKMAALILAAMLAVSSSSAMAVTVLAEEDTAVAYSSSDTESWSEYDYQILDDGTIEIIYYYGCDEVIIIPSEIDGRKVTGIKGFNLSNKENIKSITIPDGVTSIGDSAFSGCRSLTDITIPDSVTSIGYEAFYNCSSLTNITIPDGVTSIESET
;
A
#
# COMPACT_ATOMS: atom_id res chain seq x y z
N MET A 1 -9.41 -11.06 14.10
CA MET A 1 -8.28 -11.56 14.90
C MET A 1 -7.63 -12.82 14.31
N GLU A 2 -8.33 -13.65 13.57
CA GLU A 2 -7.79 -14.89 12.98
C GLU A 2 -6.95 -14.67 11.71
N LYS A 3 -7.27 -13.66 10.89
CA LYS A 3 -6.51 -13.31 9.69
C LYS A 3 -5.12 -12.74 10.00
N SER A 4 -4.97 -11.97 11.08
CA SER A 4 -3.68 -11.41 11.52
C SER A 4 -2.68 -12.48 11.97
N LYS A 5 -3.15 -13.58 12.54
CA LYS A 5 -2.27 -14.68 12.99
C LYS A 5 -1.75 -15.52 11.82
N LYS A 6 -2.52 -15.62 10.73
CA LYS A 6 -2.07 -16.31 9.51
C LYS A 6 -1.01 -15.50 8.76
N MET A 7 -1.12 -14.17 8.74
CA MET A 7 -0.10 -13.30 8.13
C MET A 7 1.25 -13.35 8.87
N ALA A 8 1.26 -13.34 10.20
CA ALA A 8 2.51 -13.41 10.98
C ALA A 8 3.27 -14.72 10.78
N ALA A 9 2.57 -15.86 10.62
CA ALA A 9 3.19 -17.15 10.35
C ALA A 9 3.77 -17.24 8.93
N LEU A 10 3.16 -16.55 7.95
CA LEU A 10 3.64 -16.50 6.58
C LEU A 10 4.90 -15.63 6.43
N ILE A 11 4.97 -14.49 7.10
CA ILE A 11 6.15 -13.57 7.06
C ILE A 11 7.39 -14.28 7.61
N LEU A 12 7.26 -15.15 8.60
CA LEU A 12 8.39 -15.88 9.17
C LEU A 12 8.95 -16.96 8.21
N ALA A 13 8.12 -17.51 7.33
CA ALA A 13 8.54 -18.48 6.33
C ALA A 13 9.28 -17.84 5.14
N ALA A 14 8.96 -16.60 4.78
CA ALA A 14 9.57 -15.88 3.66
C ALA A 14 10.99 -15.36 3.98
N MET A 15 11.31 -15.07 5.24
CA MET A 15 12.64 -14.60 5.64
C MET A 15 13.75 -15.69 5.58
N LEU A 16 13.40 -16.95 5.41
CA LEU A 16 14.36 -18.07 5.32
C LEU A 16 14.75 -18.47 3.90
N ALA A 17 14.19 -17.83 2.86
CA ALA A 17 14.36 -18.23 1.46
C ALA A 17 15.27 -17.31 0.62
N VAL A 18 15.99 -16.35 1.21
CA VAL A 18 16.90 -15.45 0.47
C VAL A 18 18.36 -15.87 0.66
N SER A 19 18.75 -16.98 0.08
CA SER A 19 20.12 -17.16 -0.44
C SER A 19 20.19 -18.39 -1.36
N SER A 20 20.61 -18.13 -2.59
CA SER A 20 21.05 -19.08 -3.62
C SER A 20 19.99 -19.68 -4.56
N SER A 21 20.18 -19.28 -5.80
CA SER A 21 19.80 -19.92 -7.06
C SER A 21 19.78 -21.46 -6.97
N SER A 22 18.64 -22.04 -6.69
CA SER A 22 18.23 -23.39 -7.08
C SER A 22 16.85 -23.70 -6.55
N ALA A 23 15.96 -24.11 -7.45
CA ALA A 23 14.63 -24.56 -7.11
C ALA A 23 14.68 -25.74 -6.13
N MET A 24 14.38 -25.51 -4.86
CA MET A 24 14.09 -26.56 -3.90
C MET A 24 12.66 -26.38 -3.38
N ALA A 25 11.84 -27.38 -3.69
CA ALA A 25 10.54 -27.53 -3.11
C ALA A 25 10.68 -27.69 -1.59
N VAL A 26 10.24 -26.73 -0.81
CA VAL A 26 10.11 -26.88 0.63
C VAL A 26 8.77 -27.54 0.91
N THR A 27 8.80 -28.84 1.23
CA THR A 27 7.64 -29.55 1.74
C THR A 27 7.51 -29.24 3.23
N VAL A 28 6.58 -28.39 3.61
CA VAL A 28 6.19 -28.23 5.02
C VAL A 28 5.19 -29.32 5.34
N LEU A 29 5.59 -30.31 6.10
CA LEU A 29 4.69 -31.28 6.69
C LEU A 29 3.92 -30.60 7.83
N ALA A 30 2.72 -30.14 7.58
CA ALA A 30 1.76 -29.84 8.62
C ALA A 30 0.95 -31.11 8.88
N GLU A 31 0.88 -31.55 10.12
CA GLU A 31 0.06 -32.68 10.55
C GLU A 31 -1.42 -32.37 10.26
N GLU A 32 -2.04 -33.33 9.59
CA GLU A 32 -3.47 -33.57 9.34
C GLU A 32 -4.25 -32.56 8.47
N ASP A 33 -4.47 -33.08 7.25
CA ASP A 33 -5.62 -32.92 6.35
C ASP A 33 -5.75 -31.60 5.59
N THR A 34 -4.98 -31.49 4.57
CA THR A 34 -5.15 -30.99 3.19
C THR A 34 -3.81 -30.58 2.61
N ALA A 35 -3.20 -31.46 1.83
CA ALA A 35 -2.03 -31.09 1.01
C ALA A 35 -2.49 -30.09 -0.06
N VAL A 36 -2.20 -28.82 0.12
CA VAL A 36 -2.30 -27.82 -0.93
C VAL A 36 -1.03 -27.93 -1.75
N ALA A 37 -1.14 -28.50 -2.93
CA ALA A 37 -0.03 -28.55 -3.88
C ALA A 37 0.22 -27.13 -4.41
N TYR A 38 1.31 -26.51 -4.00
CA TYR A 38 1.78 -25.27 -4.60
C TYR A 38 2.47 -25.58 -5.93
N SER A 39 1.86 -25.14 -7.01
CA SER A 39 2.48 -25.15 -8.34
C SER A 39 3.58 -24.08 -8.37
N SER A 40 4.79 -24.44 -8.79
CA SER A 40 5.95 -23.57 -8.86
C SER A 40 5.90 -22.48 -9.96
N SER A 41 4.71 -22.19 -10.48
CA SER A 41 4.47 -21.15 -11.49
C SER A 41 3.78 -19.92 -10.94
N ASP A 42 3.31 -19.97 -9.68
CA ASP A 42 2.72 -18.81 -9.02
C ASP A 42 3.84 -18.05 -8.33
N THR A 43 4.35 -17.01 -8.97
CA THR A 43 5.03 -15.92 -8.29
C THR A 43 4.00 -15.36 -7.34
N GLU A 44 4.02 -15.78 -6.07
CA GLU A 44 3.24 -15.13 -5.02
C GLU A 44 3.67 -13.68 -4.98
N SER A 45 2.91 -12.84 -5.66
CA SER A 45 2.99 -11.41 -5.49
C SER A 45 2.47 -11.12 -4.08
N TRP A 46 3.39 -11.07 -3.12
CA TRP A 46 3.07 -10.55 -1.80
C TRP A 46 2.64 -9.11 -2.00
N SER A 47 1.38 -8.83 -1.78
CA SER A 47 0.89 -7.46 -1.85
C SER A 47 1.61 -6.67 -0.74
N GLU A 48 2.45 -5.72 -1.15
CA GLU A 48 3.08 -4.77 -0.22
C GLU A 48 2.04 -3.85 0.42
N TYR A 49 0.77 -4.01 0.06
CA TYR A 49 -0.35 -3.19 0.49
C TYR A 49 -1.37 -4.00 1.28
N ASP A 50 -1.76 -3.49 2.43
CA ASP A 50 -3.00 -3.88 3.09
C ASP A 50 -4.13 -2.99 2.60
N TYR A 51 -5.31 -3.57 2.36
CA TYR A 51 -6.47 -2.84 1.85
C TYR A 51 -7.77 -3.40 2.42
N GLN A 52 -8.82 -2.59 2.38
CA GLN A 52 -10.19 -3.03 2.62
C GLN A 52 -10.98 -3.02 1.32
N ILE A 53 -11.91 -3.98 1.20
CA ILE A 53 -12.84 -4.05 0.07
C ILE A 53 -14.07 -3.22 0.44
N LEU A 54 -14.44 -2.30 -0.45
CA LEU A 54 -15.62 -1.46 -0.31
C LEU A 54 -16.87 -2.17 -0.85
N ASP A 55 -18.06 -1.64 -0.55
CA ASP A 55 -19.35 -2.25 -0.93
C ASP A 55 -19.54 -2.36 -2.45
N ASP A 56 -18.90 -1.49 -3.22
CA ASP A 56 -18.91 -1.50 -4.69
C ASP A 56 -17.88 -2.47 -5.31
N GLY A 57 -17.11 -3.17 -4.47
CA GLY A 57 -16.09 -4.13 -4.87
C GLY A 57 -14.74 -3.51 -5.21
N THR A 58 -14.60 -2.19 -5.13
CA THR A 58 -13.31 -1.50 -5.22
C THR A 58 -12.54 -1.62 -3.90
N ILE A 59 -11.33 -1.09 -3.85
CA ILE A 59 -10.52 -1.15 -2.64
C ILE A 59 -9.99 0.21 -2.22
N GLU A 60 -9.78 0.32 -0.92
CA GLU A 60 -9.12 1.42 -0.26
C GLU A 60 -7.87 0.91 0.45
N ILE A 61 -6.69 1.45 0.10
CA ILE A 61 -5.42 1.07 0.70
C ILE A 61 -5.34 1.65 2.11
N ILE A 62 -4.94 0.81 3.08
CA ILE A 62 -4.81 1.20 4.50
C ILE A 62 -3.38 1.11 5.02
N TYR A 63 -2.52 0.33 4.38
CA TYR A 63 -1.12 0.17 4.80
C TYR A 63 -0.21 -0.16 3.63
N TYR A 64 1.05 0.32 3.69
CA TYR A 64 2.14 -0.03 2.81
C TYR A 64 3.34 -0.56 3.61
N TYR A 65 3.78 -1.76 3.29
CA TYR A 65 4.87 -2.46 3.98
C TYR A 65 6.23 -2.31 3.30
N GLY A 66 6.25 -1.77 2.07
CA GLY A 66 7.49 -1.56 1.34
C GLY A 66 8.40 -0.52 1.99
N CYS A 67 9.62 -0.48 1.54
CA CYS A 67 10.64 0.46 2.01
C CYS A 67 11.23 1.31 0.88
N ASP A 68 10.51 1.43 -0.23
CA ASP A 68 10.94 2.18 -1.40
C ASP A 68 10.99 3.69 -1.14
N GLU A 69 11.97 4.36 -1.76
CA GLU A 69 12.06 5.82 -1.76
C GLU A 69 11.08 6.45 -2.78
N VAL A 70 10.70 5.70 -3.81
CA VAL A 70 9.77 6.11 -4.86
C VAL A 70 8.63 5.11 -4.89
N ILE A 71 7.43 5.56 -4.55
CA ILE A 71 6.23 4.72 -4.50
C ILE A 71 5.35 5.02 -5.70
N ILE A 72 5.04 3.99 -6.49
CA ILE A 72 4.03 4.04 -7.54
C ILE A 72 2.87 3.17 -7.08
N ILE A 73 1.80 3.81 -6.61
CA ILE A 73 0.61 3.10 -6.15
C ILE A 73 -0.05 2.44 -7.36
N PRO A 74 -0.33 1.11 -7.32
CA PRO A 74 -0.97 0.44 -8.45
C PRO A 74 -2.44 0.87 -8.59
N SER A 75 -2.94 0.91 -9.82
CA SER A 75 -4.35 1.20 -10.10
C SER A 75 -5.29 0.03 -9.76
N GLU A 76 -4.74 -1.18 -9.65
CA GLU A 76 -5.46 -2.41 -9.30
C GLU A 76 -4.60 -3.30 -8.40
N ILE A 77 -5.23 -3.94 -7.42
CA ILE A 77 -4.64 -4.99 -6.59
C ILE A 77 -5.63 -6.15 -6.56
N ASP A 78 -5.16 -7.37 -6.81
CA ASP A 78 -5.98 -8.59 -6.88
C ASP A 78 -7.19 -8.47 -7.83
N GLY A 79 -7.01 -7.77 -8.96
CA GLY A 79 -8.06 -7.53 -9.97
C GLY A 79 -9.15 -6.55 -9.54
N ARG A 80 -8.92 -5.78 -8.46
CA ARG A 80 -9.84 -4.76 -7.94
C ARG A 80 -9.23 -3.38 -8.10
N LYS A 81 -10.04 -2.41 -8.51
CA LYS A 81 -9.59 -1.02 -8.67
C LYS A 81 -9.31 -0.37 -7.33
N VAL A 82 -8.21 0.35 -7.27
CA VAL A 82 -7.87 1.22 -6.13
C VAL A 82 -8.59 2.54 -6.31
N THR A 83 -9.50 2.87 -5.39
CA THR A 83 -10.30 4.11 -5.42
C THR A 83 -10.10 5.00 -4.22
N GLY A 84 -9.44 4.51 -3.17
CA GLY A 84 -9.15 5.28 -1.97
C GLY A 84 -7.81 4.95 -1.34
N ILE A 85 -7.26 5.93 -0.61
CA ILE A 85 -6.08 5.79 0.22
C ILE A 85 -6.46 6.31 1.59
N LYS A 86 -6.60 5.43 2.58
CA LYS A 86 -7.05 5.77 3.93
C LYS A 86 -5.94 5.58 4.95
N GLY A 87 -5.47 6.71 5.50
CA GLY A 87 -4.48 6.65 6.56
C GLY A 87 -3.28 5.81 6.19
N PHE A 88 -2.69 6.07 5.05
CA PHE A 88 -1.59 5.31 4.45
C PHE A 88 -0.43 5.18 5.43
N ASN A 89 -0.51 4.16 6.28
CA ASN A 89 0.46 3.96 7.33
C ASN A 89 1.74 3.38 6.72
N LEU A 90 2.70 4.25 6.49
CA LEU A 90 3.96 3.93 5.85
C LEU A 90 4.97 3.49 6.90
N SER A 91 5.55 2.31 6.72
CA SER A 91 6.59 1.81 7.64
C SER A 91 7.88 2.64 7.58
N ASN A 92 8.13 3.34 6.48
CA ASN A 92 9.39 4.05 6.22
C ASN A 92 9.20 5.49 5.76
N LYS A 93 8.26 6.21 6.41
CA LYS A 93 7.85 7.59 6.05
C LYS A 93 9.00 8.56 5.83
N GLU A 94 10.08 8.41 6.58
CA GLU A 94 11.19 9.36 6.57
C GLU A 94 12.06 9.28 5.30
N ASN A 95 12.00 8.15 4.57
CA ASN A 95 12.85 7.93 3.39
C ASN A 95 12.13 8.14 2.05
N ILE A 96 10.81 8.28 2.07
CA ILE A 96 10.00 8.42 0.86
C ILE A 96 10.26 9.78 0.23
N LYS A 97 10.66 9.78 -1.03
CA LYS A 97 10.99 10.98 -1.81
C LYS A 97 9.91 11.36 -2.82
N SER A 98 9.24 10.35 -3.39
CA SER A 98 8.22 10.57 -4.41
C SER A 98 7.09 9.56 -4.28
N ILE A 99 5.86 10.04 -4.52
CA ILE A 99 4.65 9.21 -4.56
C ILE A 99 3.85 9.54 -5.81
N THR A 100 3.48 8.52 -6.57
CA THR A 100 2.55 8.64 -7.69
C THR A 100 1.25 7.94 -7.33
N ILE A 101 0.16 8.70 -7.31
CA ILE A 101 -1.20 8.21 -7.10
C ILE A 101 -1.81 7.93 -8.48
N PRO A 102 -2.39 6.73 -8.72
CA PRO A 102 -2.94 6.40 -10.03
C PRO A 102 -4.27 7.09 -10.30
N ASP A 103 -4.57 7.22 -11.59
CA ASP A 103 -5.90 7.61 -12.03
C ASP A 103 -6.97 6.62 -11.50
N GLY A 104 -8.13 7.17 -11.10
CA GLY A 104 -9.21 6.39 -10.50
C GLY A 104 -9.28 6.48 -8.97
N VAL A 105 -8.21 6.91 -8.28
CA VAL A 105 -8.29 7.27 -6.86
C VAL A 105 -9.11 8.54 -6.72
N THR A 106 -10.15 8.48 -5.89
CA THR A 106 -11.11 9.57 -5.67
C THR A 106 -10.94 10.23 -4.30
N SER A 107 -10.30 9.52 -3.35
CA SER A 107 -10.14 10.02 -1.98
C SER A 107 -8.74 9.74 -1.42
N ILE A 108 -8.21 10.76 -0.75
CA ILE A 108 -7.02 10.67 0.11
C ILE A 108 -7.53 10.93 1.53
N GLY A 109 -7.39 9.94 2.40
CA GLY A 109 -7.93 9.98 3.77
C GLY A 109 -7.06 10.75 4.76
N ASP A 110 -7.53 10.77 6.01
CA ASP A 110 -6.86 11.47 7.10
C ASP A 110 -5.46 10.94 7.35
N SER A 111 -4.51 11.87 7.51
CA SER A 111 -3.11 11.58 7.79
C SER A 111 -2.43 10.62 6.79
N ALA A 112 -2.96 10.49 5.58
CA ALA A 112 -2.51 9.50 4.59
C ALA A 112 -0.99 9.54 4.39
N PHE A 113 -0.42 10.71 4.19
CA PHE A 113 1.03 10.91 3.99
C PHE A 113 1.67 11.72 5.11
N SER A 114 0.99 11.85 6.24
CA SER A 114 1.48 12.60 7.39
C SER A 114 2.85 12.10 7.85
N GLY A 115 3.80 13.01 8.02
CA GLY A 115 5.15 12.71 8.47
C GLY A 115 6.13 12.22 7.39
N CYS A 116 5.77 12.29 6.11
CA CYS A 116 6.68 12.00 5.00
C CYS A 116 7.68 13.15 4.81
N ARG A 117 8.63 13.26 5.73
CA ARG A 117 9.54 14.42 5.84
C ARG A 117 10.48 14.59 4.66
N SER A 118 10.82 13.50 3.97
CA SER A 118 11.69 13.51 2.78
C SER A 118 10.93 13.62 1.47
N LEU A 119 9.59 13.64 1.50
CA LEU A 119 8.77 13.73 0.31
C LEU A 119 8.98 15.08 -0.38
N THR A 120 9.51 15.04 -1.58
CA THR A 120 9.76 16.23 -2.40
C THR A 120 8.80 16.37 -3.56
N ASP A 121 8.21 15.26 -3.98
CA ASP A 121 7.32 15.20 -5.13
C ASP A 121 6.14 14.26 -4.90
N ILE A 122 4.94 14.72 -5.26
CA ILE A 122 3.73 13.92 -5.26
C ILE A 122 2.84 14.30 -6.45
N THR A 123 2.38 13.28 -7.18
CA THR A 123 1.42 13.45 -8.26
C THR A 123 0.04 13.03 -7.77
N ILE A 124 -0.89 13.99 -7.73
CA ILE A 124 -2.30 13.78 -7.39
C ILE A 124 -3.11 13.85 -8.69
N PRO A 125 -3.83 12.78 -9.08
CA PRO A 125 -4.58 12.77 -10.32
C PRO A 125 -5.88 13.59 -10.22
N ASP A 126 -6.41 14.02 -11.37
CA ASP A 126 -7.64 14.82 -11.48
C ASP A 126 -8.89 14.07 -10.96
N SER A 127 -8.80 12.76 -10.79
CA SER A 127 -9.87 11.95 -10.22
C SER A 127 -10.09 12.19 -8.72
N VAL A 128 -9.11 12.74 -8.00
CA VAL A 128 -9.21 13.01 -6.55
C VAL A 128 -10.17 14.17 -6.31
N THR A 129 -11.18 13.93 -5.48
CA THR A 129 -12.21 14.91 -5.12
C THR A 129 -12.22 15.27 -3.63
N SER A 130 -11.54 14.48 -2.79
CA SER A 130 -11.44 14.75 -1.35
C SER A 130 -10.04 14.46 -0.81
N ILE A 131 -9.58 15.36 0.07
CA ILE A 131 -8.32 15.23 0.80
C ILE A 131 -8.64 15.46 2.28
N GLY A 132 -8.32 14.48 3.11
CA GLY A 132 -8.67 14.45 4.52
C GLY A 132 -7.77 15.32 5.41
N TYR A 133 -8.13 15.33 6.69
CA TYR A 133 -7.43 16.04 7.77
C TYR A 133 -5.96 15.58 7.87
N GLU A 134 -5.03 16.52 7.99
CA GLU A 134 -3.59 16.25 8.11
C GLU A 134 -2.99 15.37 7.00
N ALA A 135 -3.61 15.27 5.83
CA ALA A 135 -3.16 14.32 4.79
C ALA A 135 -1.69 14.48 4.43
N PHE A 136 -1.15 15.71 4.44
CA PHE A 136 0.26 16.03 4.17
C PHE A 136 0.95 16.72 5.36
N TYR A 137 0.38 16.60 6.56
CA TYR A 137 0.95 17.23 7.75
C TYR A 137 2.42 16.81 7.93
N ASN A 138 3.28 17.78 8.20
CA ASN A 138 4.71 17.56 8.44
C ASN A 138 5.49 16.92 7.26
N CYS A 139 5.03 17.12 6.02
CA CYS A 139 5.79 16.82 4.80
C CYS A 139 6.79 17.95 4.51
N SER A 140 7.79 18.12 5.40
CA SER A 140 8.63 19.34 5.46
C SER A 140 9.52 19.58 4.24
N SER A 141 9.75 18.58 3.41
CA SER A 141 10.52 18.73 2.15
C SER A 141 9.64 19.01 0.93
N LEU A 142 8.30 18.93 1.07
CA LEU A 142 7.39 19.19 -0.03
C LEU A 142 7.27 20.69 -0.26
N THR A 143 7.81 21.17 -1.38
CA THR A 143 7.84 22.59 -1.70
C THR A 143 6.71 23.03 -2.63
N ASN A 144 6.16 22.09 -3.39
CA ASN A 144 5.08 22.33 -4.33
C ASN A 144 4.12 21.13 -4.32
N ILE A 145 2.85 21.43 -4.39
CA ILE A 145 1.79 20.43 -4.57
C ILE A 145 0.74 21.04 -5.50
N THR A 146 0.29 20.25 -6.48
CA THR A 146 -0.81 20.64 -7.33
C THR A 146 -2.07 19.95 -6.82
N ILE A 147 -3.05 20.75 -6.41
CA ILE A 147 -4.37 20.25 -6.00
C ILE A 147 -5.28 20.24 -7.23
N PRO A 148 -5.90 19.11 -7.57
CA PRO A 148 -6.83 19.01 -8.70
C PRO A 148 -8.05 19.91 -8.54
N ASP A 149 -8.59 20.39 -9.66
CA ASP A 149 -9.79 21.25 -9.68
C ASP A 149 -11.04 20.56 -9.09
N GLY A 150 -11.06 19.22 -9.08
CA GLY A 150 -12.13 18.42 -8.48
C GLY A 150 -12.20 18.45 -6.96
N VAL A 151 -11.11 18.89 -6.28
CA VAL A 151 -11.08 18.99 -4.82
C VAL A 151 -11.80 20.25 -4.38
N THR A 152 -12.99 20.10 -3.80
CA THR A 152 -13.85 21.22 -3.39
C THR A 152 -13.65 21.67 -1.95
N SER A 153 -13.00 20.82 -1.12
CA SER A 153 -12.66 21.15 0.25
C SER A 153 -11.32 20.50 0.63
N ILE A 154 -10.54 21.23 1.42
CA ILE A 154 -9.33 20.73 2.06
C ILE A 154 -9.55 20.88 3.56
N GLU A 155 -9.40 19.78 4.28
CA GLU A 155 -9.56 19.78 5.73
C GLU A 155 -8.43 20.53 6.44
N SER A 156 -8.59 20.80 7.73
CA SER A 156 -7.61 21.55 8.50
C SER A 156 -6.27 20.83 8.56
N GLU A 157 -5.18 21.59 8.63
CA GLU A 157 -3.81 21.10 8.81
C GLU A 157 -3.30 20.13 7.72
N THR A 158 -3.94 20.19 6.54
CA THR A 158 -3.57 19.37 5.37
C THR A 158 -2.27 19.82 4.73
#